data_c60cb64e01b1d37ff0a8371d029e0aed
#
_entry.id   c60cb64e01b1d37ff0a8371d029e0aed
#
_cell.length_a   1.000
_cell.length_b   1.000
_cell.length_c   1.000
_cell.angle_alpha   90.00
_cell.angle_beta   90.00
_cell.angle_gamma   90.00
#
_symmetry.space_group_name_H-M   'P 1'
#
loop_
_entity.id
_entity.type
_entity.pdbx_description
1 polymer ?
#
loop_
_entity_poly.entity_id
_entity_poly.type
_entity_poly.pdbx_seq_one_letter_code
_entity_poly.pdbx_strand_id
1 'polypeptide(L)'
;MFAKIRHVAMYTHNHSAVSNFYQTVFGMKRMTTGTVDETGKQNPNRGHISDGVIGLAVLPRYAGIQSGMDHYGFEVEDIKEFRERMEKHYPDTMIAKALEYVPFAGLRSYDPAGTQFDIAQAGAGNVREGYNEGGWEQPRWINHISIRAQNPGEVAEFYEKIFDLKEAETYRDDGSICLTDGKVKLLLRPRDNSLYRGLREGLDHMGFKVENLRQAKDDLDALAYSSPDSAPRKLAVGLHGGMIEKDFQRCCLGQHFISDPDGVLIDLSEQ
;
A
#
# COMPACT_ATOMS: atom_id res chain seq x y z
N MET A 1 17.56 4.49 -10.21
CA MET A 1 16.20 3.97 -10.52
C MET A 1 15.26 5.17 -10.51
N PHE A 2 14.46 5.34 -11.54
CA PHE A 2 13.64 6.53 -11.75
C PHE A 2 12.54 6.73 -10.69
N ALA A 3 11.98 5.66 -10.18
CA ALA A 3 10.91 5.73 -9.20
C ALA A 3 11.09 4.75 -8.03
N LYS A 4 10.53 5.11 -6.89
CA LYS A 4 10.45 4.28 -5.68
C LYS A 4 9.02 4.22 -5.19
N ILE A 5 8.56 3.05 -4.76
CA ILE A 5 7.25 2.88 -4.13
C ILE A 5 7.35 3.39 -2.68
N ARG A 6 6.54 4.41 -2.33
CA ARG A 6 6.74 5.14 -1.06
C ARG A 6 5.49 5.39 -0.25
N HIS A 7 4.33 5.12 -0.82
CA HIS A 7 3.08 5.54 -0.20
C HIS A 7 1.97 4.51 -0.38
N VAL A 8 1.17 4.33 0.66
CA VAL A 8 -0.14 3.66 0.62
C VAL A 8 -1.11 4.50 1.42
N ALA A 9 -2.32 4.68 0.92
CA ALA A 9 -3.41 5.31 1.64
C ALA A 9 -4.56 4.36 1.84
N MET A 10 -5.19 4.46 2.99
CA MET A 10 -6.40 3.71 3.33
C MET A 10 -7.41 4.58 4.06
N TYR A 11 -8.68 4.30 3.84
CA TYR A 11 -9.77 4.88 4.62
C TYR A 11 -10.25 3.91 5.69
N THR A 12 -10.51 4.44 6.88
CA THR A 12 -10.94 3.64 8.03
C THR A 12 -12.07 4.30 8.82
N HIS A 13 -12.93 3.49 9.39
CA HIS A 13 -13.92 3.93 10.38
C HIS A 13 -13.29 4.21 11.74
N ASN A 14 -12.23 3.49 12.08
CA ASN A 14 -11.58 3.58 13.38
C ASN A 14 -10.09 3.86 13.24
N HIS A 15 -9.80 5.14 12.93
CA HIS A 15 -8.45 5.62 12.74
C HIS A 15 -7.50 5.26 13.90
N SER A 16 -7.98 5.37 15.14
CA SER A 16 -7.16 5.09 16.33
C SER A 16 -6.80 3.61 16.42
N ALA A 17 -7.77 2.72 16.20
CA ALA A 17 -7.55 1.28 16.27
C ALA A 17 -6.61 0.79 15.15
N VAL A 18 -6.83 1.24 13.92
CA VAL A 18 -5.99 0.87 12.77
C VAL A 18 -4.58 1.42 12.92
N SER A 19 -4.43 2.69 13.33
CA SER A 19 -3.09 3.25 13.58
C SER A 19 -2.37 2.53 14.72
N ASN A 20 -3.08 2.18 15.80
CA ASN A 20 -2.51 1.43 16.91
C ASN A 20 -2.04 0.02 16.47
N PHE A 21 -2.81 -0.66 15.63
CA PHE A 21 -2.45 -1.95 15.07
C PHE A 21 -1.09 -1.87 14.35
N TYR A 22 -0.94 -0.98 13.37
CA TYR A 22 0.30 -0.85 12.60
C TYR A 22 1.50 -0.36 13.45
N GLN A 23 1.27 0.55 14.39
CA GLN A 23 2.33 1.03 15.28
C GLN A 23 2.79 -0.03 16.27
N THR A 24 1.87 -0.80 16.85
CA THR A 24 2.20 -1.79 17.88
C THR A 24 2.79 -3.06 17.26
N VAL A 25 2.18 -3.59 16.21
CA VAL A 25 2.61 -4.87 15.61
C VAL A 25 3.83 -4.67 14.71
N PHE A 26 3.85 -3.62 13.90
CA PHE A 26 4.90 -3.41 12.89
C PHE A 26 5.90 -2.29 13.24
N GLY A 27 5.74 -1.65 14.39
CA GLY A 27 6.68 -0.61 14.84
C GLY A 27 6.66 0.66 13.99
N MET A 28 5.60 0.88 13.18
CA MET A 28 5.50 2.06 12.32
C MET A 28 5.47 3.34 13.17
N LYS A 29 6.27 4.32 12.80
CA LYS A 29 6.40 5.58 13.53
C LYS A 29 5.45 6.62 12.98
N ARG A 30 4.85 7.39 13.89
CA ARG A 30 3.99 8.51 13.52
C ARG A 30 4.81 9.61 12.88
N MET A 31 4.36 10.09 11.72
CA MET A 31 4.91 11.25 11.06
C MET A 31 4.24 12.53 11.57
N THR A 32 4.99 13.61 11.68
CA THR A 32 4.49 14.92 12.13
C THR A 32 4.17 15.87 10.98
N THR A 33 4.87 15.72 9.85
CA THR A 33 4.61 16.51 8.64
C THR A 33 3.39 16.01 7.87
N GLY A 34 2.75 16.90 7.16
CA GLY A 34 1.65 16.61 6.27
C GLY A 34 0.29 16.38 6.92
N THR A 35 0.17 16.68 8.21
CA THR A 35 -1.10 16.60 8.94
C THR A 35 -1.73 17.97 9.15
N VAL A 36 -1.59 18.86 8.20
CA VAL A 36 -2.22 20.18 8.24
C VAL A 36 -3.51 20.20 7.43
N ASP A 37 -4.53 20.83 7.95
CA ASP A 37 -5.77 21.08 7.22
C ASP A 37 -5.62 22.25 6.23
N GLU A 38 -6.68 22.56 5.50
CA GLU A 38 -6.73 23.67 4.53
C GLU A 38 -6.45 25.05 5.15
N THR A 39 -6.50 25.17 6.48
CA THR A 39 -6.18 26.40 7.21
C THR A 39 -4.73 26.44 7.71
N GLY A 40 -3.93 25.39 7.42
CA GLY A 40 -2.56 25.27 7.91
C GLY A 40 -2.45 24.77 9.35
N LYS A 41 -3.57 24.38 9.97
CA LYS A 41 -3.59 23.84 11.33
C LYS A 41 -3.36 22.35 11.33
N GLN A 42 -2.53 21.87 12.23
CA GLN A 42 -2.33 20.42 12.41
C GLN A 42 -3.65 19.73 12.78
N ASN A 43 -3.99 18.70 12.02
CA ASN A 43 -5.15 17.87 12.29
C ASN A 43 -4.69 16.55 12.96
N PRO A 44 -4.92 16.37 14.26
CA PRO A 44 -4.46 15.19 14.99
C PRO A 44 -5.11 13.88 14.50
N ASN A 45 -6.22 13.96 13.76
CA ASN A 45 -6.92 12.80 13.21
C ASN A 45 -6.43 12.38 11.83
N ARG A 46 -5.53 13.13 11.21
CA ARG A 46 -4.86 12.79 9.95
C ARG A 46 -3.41 12.44 10.24
N GLY A 47 -3.17 11.29 10.87
CA GLY A 47 -1.82 10.82 11.14
C GLY A 47 -1.34 9.91 10.03
N HIS A 48 -0.21 10.26 9.42
CA HIS A 48 0.57 9.31 8.63
C HIS A 48 1.52 8.59 9.56
N ILE A 49 1.69 7.31 9.31
CA ILE A 49 2.69 6.46 9.97
C ILE A 49 3.62 5.91 8.90
N SER A 50 4.84 5.56 9.25
CA SER A 50 5.80 5.02 8.30
C SER A 50 6.70 3.97 8.94
N ASP A 51 7.16 3.02 8.12
CA ASP A 51 8.16 2.02 8.48
C ASP A 51 9.58 2.42 8.02
N GLY A 52 9.75 3.64 7.52
CA GLY A 52 10.99 4.14 6.95
C GLY A 52 11.16 3.83 5.47
N VAL A 53 10.31 2.98 4.90
CA VAL A 53 10.30 2.63 3.47
C VAL A 53 9.02 3.13 2.82
N ILE A 54 7.88 2.85 3.44
CA ILE A 54 6.55 3.26 2.98
C ILE A 54 5.85 4.10 4.04
N GLY A 55 5.32 5.24 3.63
CA GLY A 55 4.36 6.01 4.40
C GLY A 55 2.95 5.46 4.22
N LEU A 56 2.29 5.13 5.32
CA LEU A 56 0.90 4.69 5.36
C LEU A 56 0.01 5.83 5.84
N ALA A 57 -0.82 6.35 4.94
CA ALA A 57 -1.83 7.34 5.27
C ALA A 57 -3.10 6.64 5.75
N VAL A 58 -3.32 6.66 7.06
CA VAL A 58 -4.55 6.16 7.66
C VAL A 58 -5.53 7.33 7.76
N LEU A 59 -6.53 7.37 6.89
CA LEU A 59 -7.46 8.48 6.71
C LEU A 59 -8.84 8.16 7.30
N PRO A 60 -9.50 9.12 7.98
CA PRO A 60 -10.86 8.91 8.41
C PRO A 60 -11.79 8.77 7.20
N ARG A 61 -12.67 7.78 7.25
CA ARG A 61 -13.65 7.55 6.21
C ARG A 61 -14.74 8.62 6.19
N TYR A 62 -15.06 9.09 5.00
CA TYR A 62 -16.19 9.97 4.74
C TYR A 62 -17.42 9.20 4.25
N ALA A 63 -18.58 9.83 4.29
CA ALA A 63 -19.80 9.29 3.70
C ALA A 63 -19.58 9.01 2.20
N GLY A 64 -20.02 7.87 1.73
CA GLY A 64 -19.85 7.44 0.33
C GLY A 64 -18.51 6.77 -0.01
N ILE A 65 -17.50 6.86 0.87
CA ILE A 65 -16.21 6.19 0.70
C ILE A 65 -16.21 4.84 1.43
N GLN A 66 -15.66 3.82 0.81
CA GLN A 66 -15.48 2.51 1.44
C GLN A 66 -14.23 2.47 2.30
N SER A 67 -14.23 1.68 3.39
CA SER A 67 -13.02 1.39 4.14
C SER A 67 -12.12 0.44 3.35
N GLY A 68 -10.82 0.54 3.58
CA GLY A 68 -9.79 -0.27 2.96
C GLY A 68 -8.75 0.56 2.24
N MET A 69 -7.86 -0.10 1.50
CA MET A 69 -6.87 0.57 0.68
C MET A 69 -7.55 1.36 -0.45
N ASP A 70 -7.07 2.57 -0.69
CA ASP A 70 -7.63 3.51 -1.66
C ASP A 70 -6.67 3.78 -2.81
N HIS A 71 -5.46 4.19 -2.50
CA HIS A 71 -4.41 4.47 -3.48
C HIS A 71 -3.03 4.20 -2.91
N TYR A 72 -2.04 4.23 -3.77
CA TYR A 72 -0.63 4.12 -3.41
C TYR A 72 0.17 5.20 -4.15
N GLY A 73 1.50 5.23 -4.00
CA GLY A 73 2.23 6.32 -4.64
C GLY A 73 3.72 6.08 -4.80
N PHE A 74 4.26 6.83 -5.76
CA PHE A 74 5.65 6.80 -6.16
C PHE A 74 6.35 8.13 -5.86
N GLU A 75 7.54 8.04 -5.33
CA GLU A 75 8.54 9.09 -5.40
C GLU A 75 9.29 8.93 -6.72
N VAL A 76 9.31 9.98 -7.55
CA VAL A 76 10.04 10.00 -8.83
C VAL A 76 11.20 11.00 -8.77
N GLU A 77 12.29 10.71 -9.49
CA GLU A 77 13.44 11.59 -9.55
C GLU A 77 13.09 12.94 -10.20
N ASP A 78 12.23 12.93 -11.23
CA ASP A 78 11.76 14.12 -11.94
C ASP A 78 10.29 14.00 -12.37
N ILE A 79 9.42 14.84 -11.78
CA ILE A 79 8.00 14.92 -12.15
C ILE A 79 7.81 15.36 -13.61
N LYS A 80 8.72 16.16 -14.17
CA LYS A 80 8.62 16.59 -15.55
C LYS A 80 8.85 15.40 -16.49
N GLU A 81 9.87 14.60 -16.23
CA GLU A 81 10.13 13.37 -16.98
C GLU A 81 8.96 12.40 -16.87
N PHE A 82 8.37 12.24 -15.68
CA PHE A 82 7.15 11.45 -15.51
C PHE A 82 6.03 11.90 -16.44
N ARG A 83 5.77 13.22 -16.56
CA ARG A 83 4.76 13.76 -17.47
C ARG A 83 5.07 13.47 -18.94
N GLU A 84 6.33 13.64 -19.35
CA GLU A 84 6.78 13.36 -20.72
C GLU A 84 6.61 11.89 -21.09
N ARG A 85 6.92 10.97 -20.16
CA ARG A 85 6.69 9.53 -20.34
C ARG A 85 5.21 9.19 -20.47
N MET A 86 4.35 9.77 -19.62
CA MET A 86 2.89 9.58 -19.68
C MET A 86 2.33 10.11 -21.01
N GLU A 87 2.67 11.32 -21.39
CA GLU A 87 2.22 11.91 -22.67
C GLU A 87 2.66 11.09 -23.88
N LYS A 88 3.86 10.54 -23.85
CA LYS A 88 4.39 9.70 -24.93
C LYS A 88 3.71 8.34 -25.03
N HIS A 89 3.44 7.66 -23.91
CA HIS A 89 3.01 6.26 -23.90
C HIS A 89 1.52 6.08 -23.58
N TYR A 90 0.94 7.01 -22.83
CA TYR A 90 -0.46 6.95 -22.32
C TYR A 90 -1.11 8.34 -22.38
N PRO A 91 -1.19 8.99 -23.58
CA PRO A 91 -1.61 10.38 -23.73
C PRO A 91 -3.06 10.64 -23.27
N ASP A 92 -3.91 9.62 -23.28
CA ASP A 92 -5.32 9.73 -22.89
C ASP A 92 -5.54 9.56 -21.38
N THR A 93 -4.48 9.23 -20.63
CA THR A 93 -4.58 9.04 -19.19
C THR A 93 -4.53 10.38 -18.46
N MET A 94 -5.54 10.64 -17.63
CA MET A 94 -5.63 11.88 -16.86
C MET A 94 -4.50 12.00 -15.84
N ILE A 95 -3.87 13.17 -15.80
CA ILE A 95 -2.93 13.58 -14.74
C ILE A 95 -3.52 14.79 -14.04
N ALA A 96 -3.96 14.60 -12.80
CA ALA A 96 -4.46 15.68 -11.96
C ALA A 96 -3.33 16.26 -11.09
N LYS A 97 -3.34 17.58 -10.86
CA LYS A 97 -2.51 18.21 -9.83
C LYS A 97 -3.14 17.91 -8.47
N ALA A 98 -2.36 17.38 -7.53
CA ALA A 98 -2.82 17.24 -6.16
C ALA A 98 -2.95 18.62 -5.49
N LEU A 99 -3.79 18.68 -4.46
CA LEU A 99 -3.93 19.89 -3.64
C LEU A 99 -2.64 20.14 -2.87
N GLU A 100 -2.24 21.40 -2.72
CA GLU A 100 -0.93 21.77 -2.14
C GLU A 100 -0.73 21.30 -0.68
N TYR A 101 -1.83 21.07 0.04
CA TYR A 101 -1.80 20.58 1.42
C TYR A 101 -1.82 19.03 1.54
N VAL A 102 -1.85 18.30 0.43
CA VAL A 102 -1.79 16.84 0.47
C VAL A 102 -0.37 16.38 0.78
N PRO A 103 -0.18 15.56 1.81
CA PRO A 103 1.16 15.31 2.37
C PRO A 103 2.17 14.68 1.43
N PHE A 104 1.75 13.77 0.56
CA PHE A 104 2.68 13.05 -0.33
C PHE A 104 2.59 13.51 -1.78
N ALA A 105 1.39 13.76 -2.28
CA ALA A 105 1.16 13.88 -3.71
C ALA A 105 1.46 15.27 -4.28
N GLY A 106 2.28 15.35 -5.34
CA GLY A 106 2.33 16.49 -6.24
C GLY A 106 1.37 16.33 -7.42
N LEU A 107 1.23 15.11 -7.91
CA LEU A 107 0.33 14.70 -8.99
C LEU A 107 -0.44 13.44 -8.61
N ARG A 108 -1.50 13.16 -9.35
CA ARG A 108 -2.33 11.96 -9.23
C ARG A 108 -2.71 11.45 -10.61
N SER A 109 -2.70 10.12 -10.79
CA SER A 109 -3.09 9.48 -12.03
C SER A 109 -3.63 8.06 -11.78
N TYR A 110 -3.84 7.29 -12.84
CA TYR A 110 -4.39 5.93 -12.79
C TYR A 110 -3.57 5.01 -13.68
N ASP A 111 -3.42 3.76 -13.25
CA ASP A 111 -2.86 2.69 -14.07
C ASP A 111 -3.94 2.09 -15.02
N PRO A 112 -3.57 1.19 -15.95
CA PRO A 112 -4.54 0.55 -16.85
C PRO A 112 -5.63 -0.30 -16.15
N ALA A 113 -5.41 -0.75 -14.92
CA ALA A 113 -6.43 -1.41 -14.10
C ALA A 113 -7.35 -0.41 -13.39
N GLY A 114 -7.16 0.90 -13.58
CA GLY A 114 -7.90 1.94 -12.90
C GLY A 114 -7.47 2.17 -11.45
N THR A 115 -6.32 1.62 -11.04
CA THR A 115 -5.79 1.86 -9.68
C THR A 115 -5.20 3.26 -9.61
N GLN A 116 -5.69 4.04 -8.65
CA GLN A 116 -5.20 5.39 -8.44
C GLN A 116 -3.83 5.38 -7.79
N PHE A 117 -2.93 6.23 -8.28
CA PHE A 117 -1.64 6.46 -7.65
C PHE A 117 -1.27 7.94 -7.57
N ASP A 118 -0.51 8.26 -6.54
CA ASP A 118 0.04 9.57 -6.29
C ASP A 118 1.52 9.63 -6.69
N ILE A 119 1.96 10.81 -7.12
CA ILE A 119 3.35 11.07 -7.51
C ILE A 119 3.92 12.20 -6.67
N ALA A 120 5.06 11.94 -6.04
CA ALA A 120 5.85 12.93 -5.33
C ALA A 120 7.21 13.16 -6.01
N GLN A 121 7.68 14.41 -5.99
CA GLN A 121 9.04 14.75 -6.41
C GLN A 121 10.04 14.30 -5.35
N ALA A 122 11.11 13.63 -5.76
CA ALA A 122 12.20 13.27 -4.87
C ALA A 122 12.78 14.49 -4.14
N GLY A 123 13.02 14.32 -2.86
CA GLY A 123 13.54 15.38 -2.00
C GLY A 123 12.54 16.49 -1.66
N ALA A 124 11.27 16.39 -2.05
CA ALA A 124 10.23 17.29 -1.57
C ALA A 124 10.10 17.22 -0.04
N GLY A 125 9.78 18.34 0.61
CA GLY A 125 9.75 18.42 2.07
C GLY A 125 8.77 17.44 2.72
N ASN A 126 7.67 17.16 2.05
CA ASN A 126 6.66 16.19 2.48
C ASN A 126 7.09 14.72 2.34
N VAL A 127 8.14 14.44 1.57
CA VAL A 127 8.67 13.08 1.37
C VAL A 127 9.77 12.75 2.38
N ARG A 128 10.60 13.72 2.77
CA ARG A 128 11.83 13.50 3.55
C ARG A 128 11.61 12.90 4.94
N GLU A 129 10.54 13.28 5.62
CA GLU A 129 10.34 12.87 7.02
C GLU A 129 9.93 11.41 7.17
N GLY A 130 9.26 10.85 6.17
CA GLY A 130 8.68 9.51 6.23
C GLY A 130 9.61 8.38 5.84
N TYR A 131 10.82 8.70 5.35
CA TYR A 131 11.65 7.71 4.67
C TYR A 131 13.08 7.70 5.17
N ASN A 132 13.72 6.55 5.02
CA ASN A 132 15.04 6.26 5.59
C ASN A 132 16.18 6.88 4.79
N GLU A 133 16.15 8.16 4.50
CA GLU A 133 17.33 8.86 3.99
C GLU A 133 18.27 9.30 5.12
N GLY A 134 17.83 9.22 6.37
CA GLY A 134 18.56 9.59 7.58
C GLY A 134 18.96 8.45 8.51
N GLY A 135 18.92 7.19 8.07
CA GLY A 135 19.34 6.04 8.89
C GLY A 135 18.24 5.44 9.80
N TRP A 136 16.98 5.70 9.50
CA TRP A 136 15.88 5.03 10.20
C TRP A 136 15.68 3.62 9.64
N GLU A 137 16.06 2.62 10.39
CA GLU A 137 15.83 1.21 10.09
C GLU A 137 14.94 0.57 11.14
N GLN A 138 14.09 -0.33 10.70
CA GLN A 138 13.29 -1.16 11.59
C GLN A 138 13.14 -2.57 11.01
N PRO A 139 12.93 -3.59 11.90
CA PRO A 139 12.93 -4.99 11.49
C PRO A 139 11.70 -5.39 10.69
N ARG A 140 10.60 -4.62 10.78
CA ARG A 140 9.32 -4.90 10.12
C ARG A 140 8.95 -3.77 9.20
N TRP A 141 8.70 -4.09 7.92
CA TRP A 141 8.39 -3.07 6.92
C TRP A 141 7.54 -3.65 5.78
N ILE A 142 6.80 -2.79 5.07
CA ILE A 142 5.98 -3.17 3.92
C ILE A 142 6.90 -3.53 2.75
N ASN A 143 6.97 -4.81 2.43
CA ASN A 143 7.86 -5.33 1.39
C ASN A 143 7.17 -5.51 0.03
N HIS A 144 5.83 -5.51 -0.01
CA HIS A 144 5.09 -5.48 -1.25
C HIS A 144 3.68 -4.91 -1.11
N ILE A 145 3.16 -4.48 -2.26
CA ILE A 145 1.78 -4.09 -2.48
C ILE A 145 1.25 -4.96 -3.61
N SER A 146 0.04 -5.47 -3.48
CA SER A 146 -0.60 -6.26 -4.52
C SER A 146 -1.73 -5.51 -5.20
N ILE A 147 -1.78 -5.62 -6.54
CA ILE A 147 -2.85 -5.09 -7.39
C ILE A 147 -3.48 -6.26 -8.14
N ARG A 148 -4.80 -6.28 -8.14
CA ARG A 148 -5.60 -7.21 -8.92
C ARG A 148 -5.97 -6.54 -10.25
N ALA A 149 -5.64 -7.20 -11.36
CA ALA A 149 -5.88 -6.70 -12.70
C ALA A 149 -6.51 -7.76 -13.61
N GLN A 150 -7.37 -7.35 -14.53
CA GLN A 150 -7.89 -8.23 -15.58
C GLN A 150 -6.76 -8.68 -16.51
N ASN A 151 -5.82 -7.79 -16.80
CA ASN A 151 -4.65 -8.04 -17.63
C ASN A 151 -3.36 -7.61 -16.91
N PRO A 152 -2.76 -8.48 -16.07
CA PRO A 152 -1.52 -8.14 -15.36
C PRO A 152 -0.35 -7.74 -16.28
N GLY A 153 -0.28 -8.29 -17.49
CA GLY A 153 0.78 -7.96 -18.45
C GLY A 153 0.72 -6.52 -18.94
N GLU A 154 -0.47 -6.00 -19.23
CA GLU A 154 -0.66 -4.60 -19.62
C GLU A 154 -0.30 -3.63 -18.48
N VAL A 155 -0.67 -4.00 -17.27
CA VAL A 155 -0.35 -3.21 -16.07
C VAL A 155 1.16 -3.26 -15.78
N ALA A 156 1.81 -4.41 -15.97
CA ALA A 156 3.26 -4.54 -15.84
C ALA A 156 4.00 -3.65 -16.85
N GLU A 157 3.61 -3.70 -18.12
CA GLU A 157 4.18 -2.87 -19.19
C GLU A 157 4.07 -1.37 -18.84
N PHE A 158 2.94 -0.95 -18.24
CA PHE A 158 2.76 0.42 -17.77
C PHE A 158 3.83 0.81 -16.73
N TYR A 159 3.99 -0.01 -15.68
CA TYR A 159 4.95 0.30 -14.62
C TYR A 159 6.41 0.23 -15.07
N GLU A 160 6.73 -0.66 -15.97
CA GLU A 160 8.07 -0.73 -16.59
C GLU A 160 8.37 0.52 -17.42
N LYS A 161 7.44 0.94 -18.29
CA LYS A 161 7.63 2.10 -19.17
C LYS A 161 7.64 3.44 -18.43
N ILE A 162 6.75 3.60 -17.45
CA ILE A 162 6.57 4.88 -16.77
C ILE A 162 7.53 5.04 -15.59
N PHE A 163 7.76 3.98 -14.83
CA PHE A 163 8.49 4.05 -13.55
C PHE A 163 9.83 3.33 -13.54
N ASP A 164 10.23 2.68 -14.62
CA ASP A 164 11.42 1.84 -14.72
C ASP A 164 11.44 0.69 -13.69
N LEU A 165 10.28 0.23 -13.21
CA LEU A 165 10.24 -0.95 -12.36
C LEU A 165 10.78 -2.16 -13.13
N LYS A 166 11.44 -3.05 -12.42
CA LYS A 166 12.03 -4.26 -13.00
C LYS A 166 11.29 -5.50 -12.57
N GLU A 167 11.21 -6.49 -13.43
CA GLU A 167 10.67 -7.79 -13.05
C GLU A 167 11.53 -8.38 -11.92
N ALA A 168 10.86 -8.77 -10.83
CA ALA A 168 11.50 -9.45 -9.72
C ALA A 168 11.56 -10.95 -10.01
N GLU A 169 12.68 -11.59 -9.69
CA GLU A 169 12.85 -13.05 -9.78
C GLU A 169 11.92 -13.76 -8.78
N THR A 170 10.66 -13.87 -9.14
CA THR A 170 9.65 -14.57 -8.35
C THR A 170 8.86 -15.46 -9.29
N TYR A 171 9.18 -16.77 -9.29
CA TYR A 171 8.42 -17.71 -10.08
C TYR A 171 7.01 -17.86 -9.53
N ARG A 172 6.02 -17.67 -10.41
CA ARG A 172 4.60 -17.86 -10.10
C ARG A 172 3.90 -18.54 -11.27
N ASP A 173 3.16 -19.60 -10.95
CA ASP A 173 2.37 -20.37 -11.90
C ASP A 173 0.91 -19.93 -12.00
N ASP A 174 0.53 -18.91 -11.21
CA ASP A 174 -0.82 -18.37 -11.14
C ASP A 174 -1.07 -17.21 -12.13
N GLY A 175 -0.09 -16.89 -12.99
CA GLY A 175 -0.15 -15.78 -13.94
C GLY A 175 0.12 -14.41 -13.32
N SER A 176 0.54 -14.34 -12.06
CA SER A 176 0.96 -13.09 -11.43
C SER A 176 2.33 -12.66 -11.94
N ILE A 177 2.51 -11.34 -12.07
CA ILE A 177 3.78 -10.69 -12.42
C ILE A 177 4.23 -9.89 -11.21
N CYS A 178 5.50 -10.02 -10.86
CA CYS A 178 6.08 -9.29 -9.74
C CYS A 178 7.12 -8.29 -10.25
N LEU A 179 6.87 -7.01 -10.04
CA LEU A 179 7.81 -5.92 -10.33
C LEU A 179 8.45 -5.42 -9.04
N THR A 180 9.56 -4.69 -9.15
CA THR A 180 10.24 -4.10 -7.98
C THR A 180 10.94 -2.80 -8.32
N ASP A 181 11.04 -1.93 -7.33
CA ASP A 181 11.90 -0.75 -7.30
C ASP A 181 13.29 -1.06 -6.67
N GLY A 182 13.62 -2.34 -6.47
CA GLY A 182 14.83 -2.80 -5.79
C GLY A 182 14.68 -2.96 -4.28
N LYS A 183 13.62 -2.45 -3.66
CA LYS A 183 13.31 -2.57 -2.23
C LYS A 183 11.90 -3.13 -2.01
N VAL A 184 10.91 -2.49 -2.60
CA VAL A 184 9.49 -2.88 -2.50
C VAL A 184 9.07 -3.59 -3.77
N LYS A 185 8.19 -4.58 -3.65
CA LYS A 185 7.62 -5.30 -4.78
C LYS A 185 6.21 -4.81 -5.07
N LEU A 186 5.84 -4.80 -6.34
CA LEU A 186 4.49 -4.61 -6.83
C LEU A 186 4.03 -5.93 -7.44
N LEU A 187 3.11 -6.61 -6.77
CA LEU A 187 2.56 -7.89 -7.20
C LEU A 187 1.29 -7.67 -8.01
N LEU A 188 1.37 -7.90 -9.31
CA LEU A 188 0.25 -7.79 -10.24
C LEU A 188 -0.36 -9.17 -10.41
N ARG A 189 -1.54 -9.39 -9.84
CA ARG A 189 -2.22 -10.68 -9.88
C ARG A 189 -3.42 -10.69 -10.81
N PRO A 190 -3.68 -11.83 -11.49
CA PRO A 190 -4.89 -11.95 -12.30
C PRO A 190 -6.15 -11.81 -11.45
N ARG A 191 -7.14 -11.12 -11.98
CA ARG A 191 -8.48 -11.13 -11.42
C ARG A 191 -9.14 -12.48 -11.73
N ASP A 192 -9.45 -13.25 -10.69
CA ASP A 192 -10.22 -14.48 -10.86
C ASP A 192 -11.72 -14.15 -10.92
N ASN A 193 -12.27 -14.19 -12.13
CA ASN A 193 -13.68 -13.92 -12.37
C ASN A 193 -14.62 -15.03 -11.87
N SER A 194 -14.08 -16.22 -11.53
CA SER A 194 -14.85 -17.31 -10.91
C SER A 194 -15.10 -17.07 -9.43
N LEU A 195 -14.24 -16.26 -8.80
CA LEU A 195 -14.45 -15.84 -7.43
C LEU A 195 -15.58 -14.82 -7.37
N TYR A 196 -16.45 -15.10 -6.48
CA TYR A 196 -17.69 -14.40 -6.29
C TYR A 196 -17.52 -12.87 -6.16
N ARG A 197 -18.43 -12.18 -6.83
CA ARG A 197 -18.94 -10.82 -6.62
C ARG A 197 -18.11 -9.93 -5.69
N GLY A 198 -17.35 -9.04 -6.20
CA GLY A 198 -16.81 -7.93 -5.44
C GLY A 198 -15.30 -7.89 -5.37
N LEU A 199 -14.60 -8.90 -5.86
CA LEU A 199 -13.16 -8.75 -6.10
C LEU A 199 -12.99 -7.85 -7.33
N ARG A 200 -12.84 -6.56 -7.06
CA ARG A 200 -12.64 -5.54 -8.07
C ARG A 200 -11.19 -5.50 -8.50
N GLU A 201 -10.93 -4.93 -9.64
CA GLU A 201 -9.59 -4.48 -9.99
C GLU A 201 -9.11 -3.40 -9.01
N GLY A 202 -7.81 -3.26 -8.88
CA GLY A 202 -7.18 -2.30 -7.97
C GLY A 202 -6.44 -2.97 -6.82
N LEU A 203 -6.15 -2.20 -5.78
CA LEU A 203 -5.39 -2.66 -4.61
C LEU A 203 -6.06 -3.85 -3.94
N ASP A 204 -5.27 -4.87 -3.64
CA ASP A 204 -5.71 -6.14 -3.08
C ASP A 204 -5.24 -6.34 -1.64
N HIS A 205 -3.93 -6.37 -1.42
CA HIS A 205 -3.35 -6.57 -0.09
C HIS A 205 -1.97 -5.92 0.02
N MET A 206 -1.45 -5.89 1.25
CA MET A 206 -0.07 -5.51 1.55
C MET A 206 0.67 -6.69 2.17
N GLY A 207 1.97 -6.78 1.92
CA GLY A 207 2.84 -7.72 2.61
C GLY A 207 3.83 -7.02 3.50
N PHE A 208 4.08 -7.62 4.66
CA PHE A 208 5.13 -7.18 5.58
C PHE A 208 6.23 -8.21 5.67
N LYS A 209 7.45 -7.74 5.60
CA LYS A 209 8.62 -8.49 6.02
C LYS A 209 8.81 -8.33 7.52
N VAL A 210 9.03 -9.43 8.22
CA VAL A 210 9.25 -9.46 9.66
C VAL A 210 10.53 -10.22 9.99
N GLU A 211 11.14 -9.90 11.10
CA GLU A 211 12.37 -10.56 11.58
C GLU A 211 12.12 -11.99 12.03
N ASN A 212 10.92 -12.26 12.56
CA ASN A 212 10.51 -13.56 13.05
C ASN A 212 8.98 -13.67 13.09
N LEU A 213 8.44 -14.67 12.39
CA LEU A 213 6.98 -14.90 12.31
C LEU A 213 6.35 -15.29 13.65
N ARG A 214 7.07 -16.04 14.48
CA ARG A 214 6.57 -16.43 15.80
C ARG A 214 6.40 -15.19 16.68
N GLN A 215 7.42 -14.33 16.73
CA GLN A 215 7.34 -13.08 17.49
C GLN A 215 6.22 -12.17 16.98
N ALA A 216 6.07 -12.05 15.66
CA ALA A 216 4.98 -11.26 15.08
C ALA A 216 3.59 -11.79 15.48
N LYS A 217 3.41 -13.11 15.56
CA LYS A 217 2.17 -13.74 16.05
C LYS A 217 1.93 -13.47 17.54
N ASP A 218 2.98 -13.61 18.35
CA ASP A 218 2.89 -13.33 19.79
C ASP A 218 2.51 -11.86 20.04
N ASP A 219 3.05 -10.91 19.24
CA ASP A 219 2.69 -9.48 19.30
C ASP A 219 1.22 -9.22 18.87
N LEU A 220 0.74 -9.93 17.86
CA LEU A 220 -0.66 -9.87 17.42
C LEU A 220 -1.62 -10.36 18.50
N ASP A 221 -1.30 -11.47 19.16
CA ASP A 221 -2.08 -12.02 20.26
C ASP A 221 -2.07 -11.10 21.49
N ALA A 222 -0.92 -10.52 21.81
CA ALA A 222 -0.78 -9.55 22.90
C ALA A 222 -1.58 -8.27 22.62
N LEU A 223 -1.57 -7.78 21.38
CA LEU A 223 -2.40 -6.64 20.97
C LEU A 223 -3.89 -6.97 21.06
N ALA A 224 -4.32 -8.14 20.59
CA ALA A 224 -5.71 -8.57 20.63
C ALA A 224 -6.23 -8.67 22.08
N TYR A 225 -5.37 -9.07 23.02
CA TYR A 225 -5.71 -9.11 24.45
C TYR A 225 -5.79 -7.71 25.08
N SER A 226 -4.80 -6.84 24.80
CA SER A 226 -4.68 -5.52 25.44
C SER A 226 -5.56 -4.44 24.80
N SER A 227 -5.85 -4.57 23.51
CA SER A 227 -6.60 -3.60 22.70
C SER A 227 -7.51 -4.31 21.69
N PRO A 228 -8.63 -4.91 22.13
CA PRO A 228 -9.50 -5.72 21.25
C PRO A 228 -10.01 -5.00 20.00
N ASP A 229 -10.20 -3.69 20.07
CA ASP A 229 -10.62 -2.87 18.92
C ASP A 229 -9.52 -2.76 17.84
N SER A 230 -8.27 -2.95 18.24
CA SER A 230 -7.10 -2.98 17.34
C SER A 230 -6.72 -4.41 16.91
N ALA A 231 -7.49 -5.41 17.30
CA ALA A 231 -7.21 -6.81 16.97
C ALA A 231 -7.35 -7.09 15.45
N PRO A 232 -6.53 -7.98 14.88
CA PRO A 232 -6.72 -8.44 13.51
C PRO A 232 -8.10 -9.11 13.34
N ARG A 233 -8.71 -8.92 12.19
CA ARG A 233 -9.95 -9.64 11.86
C ARG A 233 -9.66 -11.03 11.33
N LYS A 234 -10.59 -11.95 11.54
CA LYS A 234 -10.53 -13.28 10.96
C LYS A 234 -10.78 -13.20 9.47
N LEU A 235 -9.95 -13.87 8.66
CA LEU A 235 -10.07 -13.89 7.20
C LEU A 235 -11.31 -14.64 6.74
N ALA A 236 -11.56 -15.85 7.28
CA ALA A 236 -12.66 -16.72 6.89
C ALA A 236 -13.97 -16.33 7.59
N VAL A 237 -14.48 -15.12 7.32
CA VAL A 237 -15.75 -14.65 7.88
C VAL A 237 -16.83 -14.58 6.81
N GLY A 238 -18.04 -15.03 7.17
CA GLY A 238 -19.21 -15.00 6.27
C GLY A 238 -19.20 -16.12 5.23
N LEU A 239 -20.22 -16.10 4.37
CA LEU A 239 -20.49 -17.18 3.40
C LEU A 239 -19.33 -17.47 2.44
N HIS A 240 -18.58 -16.46 2.05
CA HIS A 240 -17.48 -16.56 1.07
C HIS A 240 -16.09 -16.42 1.70
N GLY A 241 -15.98 -16.26 3.02
CA GLY A 241 -14.71 -16.02 3.70
C GLY A 241 -13.67 -17.10 3.43
N GLY A 242 -14.06 -18.37 3.45
CA GLY A 242 -13.15 -19.48 3.16
C GLY A 242 -12.64 -19.51 1.70
N MET A 243 -13.40 -18.99 0.74
CA MET A 243 -12.94 -18.86 -0.65
C MET A 243 -11.93 -17.72 -0.77
N ILE A 244 -12.21 -16.58 -0.15
CA ILE A 244 -11.31 -15.41 -0.13
C ILE A 244 -9.99 -15.78 0.55
N GLU A 245 -10.04 -16.49 1.68
CA GLU A 245 -8.84 -16.95 2.39
C GLU A 245 -7.98 -17.86 1.50
N LYS A 246 -8.58 -18.85 0.84
CA LYS A 246 -7.86 -19.75 -0.07
C LYS A 246 -7.24 -19.02 -1.27
N ASP A 247 -7.98 -18.08 -1.85
CA ASP A 247 -7.47 -17.27 -2.95
C ASP A 247 -6.30 -16.41 -2.47
N PHE A 248 -6.44 -15.78 -1.32
CA PHE A 248 -5.37 -14.97 -0.72
C PHE A 248 -4.11 -15.81 -0.44
N GLN A 249 -4.24 -16.97 0.17
CA GLN A 249 -3.12 -17.88 0.43
C GLN A 249 -2.40 -18.32 -0.85
N ARG A 250 -3.12 -18.49 -1.94
CA ARG A 250 -2.55 -18.86 -3.24
C ARG A 250 -1.73 -17.75 -3.87
N CYS A 251 -2.15 -16.49 -3.72
CA CYS A 251 -1.60 -15.36 -4.48
C CYS A 251 -0.61 -14.48 -3.72
N CYS A 252 -0.50 -14.64 -2.40
CA CYS A 252 0.41 -13.83 -1.58
C CYS A 252 1.87 -14.28 -1.70
N LEU A 253 2.79 -13.45 -1.22
CA LEU A 253 4.22 -13.77 -1.14
C LEU A 253 4.63 -14.24 0.26
N GLY A 254 3.77 -14.05 1.25
CA GLY A 254 4.02 -14.38 2.65
C GLY A 254 3.64 -15.79 3.04
N GLN A 255 3.91 -16.11 4.30
CA GLN A 255 3.72 -17.42 4.91
C GLN A 255 2.67 -17.41 6.01
N HIS A 256 2.27 -16.24 6.48
CA HIS A 256 1.22 -16.05 7.46
C HIS A 256 0.26 -14.95 7.01
N PHE A 257 -1.02 -15.17 7.25
CA PHE A 257 -2.11 -14.39 6.65
C PHE A 257 -3.00 -13.84 7.74
N ILE A 258 -3.21 -12.53 7.71
CA ILE A 258 -4.06 -11.80 8.64
C ILE A 258 -4.86 -10.72 7.91
N SER A 259 -5.68 -10.00 8.61
CA SER A 259 -6.16 -8.70 8.18
C SER A 259 -5.99 -7.66 9.29
N ASP A 260 -5.98 -6.40 8.93
CA ASP A 260 -6.05 -5.32 9.90
C ASP A 260 -7.45 -5.23 10.57
N PRO A 261 -7.67 -4.33 11.53
CA PRO A 261 -8.98 -4.16 12.19
C PRO A 261 -10.14 -3.79 11.24
N ASP A 262 -9.87 -3.20 10.09
CA ASP A 262 -10.87 -2.87 9.07
C ASP A 262 -11.06 -3.94 7.98
N GLY A 263 -10.20 -4.96 7.97
CA GLY A 263 -10.27 -6.08 7.03
C GLY A 263 -9.36 -5.94 5.81
N VAL A 264 -8.39 -5.03 5.83
CA VAL A 264 -7.33 -4.99 4.81
C VAL A 264 -6.47 -6.24 4.94
N LEU A 265 -6.35 -7.00 3.86
CA LEU A 265 -5.58 -8.23 3.83
C LEU A 265 -4.08 -7.96 3.96
N ILE A 266 -3.40 -8.75 4.77
CA ILE A 266 -1.96 -8.62 5.04
C ILE A 266 -1.34 -10.01 5.05
N ASP A 267 -0.24 -10.18 4.32
CA ASP A 267 0.61 -11.34 4.49
C ASP A 267 1.93 -10.99 5.19
N LEU A 268 2.51 -11.95 5.87
CA LEU A 268 3.77 -11.82 6.58
C LEU A 268 4.79 -12.81 6.03
N SER A 269 5.98 -12.33 5.75
CA SER A 269 7.13 -13.13 5.34
C SER A 269 8.30 -12.93 6.29
N GLU A 270 9.00 -14.00 6.62
CA GLU A 270 10.27 -13.95 7.37
C GLU A 270 11.43 -13.53 6.46
N GLN A 271 12.45 -12.91 7.03
CA GLN A 271 13.66 -12.45 6.30
C GLN A 271 14.51 -13.61 5.81
#